data_e1077b04269e0799760c2944a58444c6
#
_entry.id   e1077b04269e0799760c2944a58444c6
#
_cell.length_a   1.000
_cell.length_b   1.000
_cell.length_c   1.000
_cell.angle_alpha   90.00
_cell.angle_beta   90.00
_cell.angle_gamma   90.00
#
_symmetry.space_group_name_H-M   'P 1'
#
loop_
_entity.id
_entity.type
_entity.pdbx_description
1 polymer ?
#
loop_
_entity_poly.entity_id
_entity_poly.type
_entity_poly.pdbx_seq_one_letter_code
_entity_poly.pdbx_strand_id
1 'polypeptide(L)'
;KPAIYPGTMELIAQGKKLGQRQIVITGALDFTIDRLMDYLGIDEYKANRMEFVNGYSTGRILPPVMASATKAKWMREYAEREGINLSESYAYSDSISDLPMLSIVGHPVAVNPDFRLKQTAIQHDWAILDLR
;
A
#
# COMPACT_ATOMS: atom_id res chain seq x y z
N LYS A 1 -12.35 -2.10 -16.04
CA LYS A 1 -10.96 -2.38 -15.82
C LYS A 1 -10.28 -1.17 -15.16
N PRO A 2 -9.66 -1.33 -14.00
CA PRO A 2 -9.00 -0.20 -13.35
C PRO A 2 -7.83 0.32 -14.18
N ALA A 3 -7.59 1.62 -14.08
CA ALA A 3 -6.43 2.25 -14.70
C ALA A 3 -5.17 1.90 -13.89
N ILE A 4 -4.15 1.43 -14.58
CA ILE A 4 -2.87 1.07 -13.97
C ILE A 4 -1.77 1.83 -14.70
N TYR A 5 -0.88 2.47 -13.94
CA TYR A 5 0.28 3.12 -14.55
C TYR A 5 1.16 2.10 -15.27
N PRO A 6 1.68 2.43 -16.46
CA PRO A 6 2.45 1.47 -17.26
C PRO A 6 3.63 0.82 -16.54
N GLY A 7 4.29 1.55 -15.64
CA GLY A 7 5.44 1.01 -14.92
C GLY A 7 5.09 0.09 -13.75
N THR A 8 3.82 -0.03 -13.37
CA THR A 8 3.41 -0.79 -12.18
C THR A 8 3.72 -2.27 -12.29
N MET A 9 3.34 -2.90 -13.41
CA MET A 9 3.58 -4.33 -13.60
C MET A 9 5.06 -4.66 -13.61
N GLU A 10 5.87 -3.81 -14.20
CA GLU A 10 7.31 -3.97 -14.24
C GLU A 10 7.92 -3.86 -12.84
N LEU A 11 7.47 -2.88 -12.05
CA LEU A 11 7.93 -2.73 -10.66
C LEU A 11 7.61 -3.96 -9.82
N ILE A 12 6.40 -4.49 -9.94
CA ILE A 12 5.97 -5.70 -9.21
C ILE A 12 6.81 -6.90 -9.64
N ALA A 13 7.01 -7.07 -10.95
CA ALA A 13 7.79 -8.18 -11.50
C ALA A 13 9.24 -8.12 -11.02
N GLN A 14 9.82 -6.93 -10.96
CA GLN A 14 11.18 -6.76 -10.46
C GLN A 14 11.30 -7.14 -8.99
N GLY A 15 10.33 -6.75 -8.18
CA GLY A 15 10.29 -7.13 -6.76
C GLY A 15 10.22 -8.63 -6.57
N LYS A 16 9.40 -9.33 -7.35
CA LYS A 16 9.29 -10.79 -7.31
C LYS A 16 10.61 -11.46 -7.72
N LYS A 17 11.25 -10.93 -8.74
CA LYS A 17 12.54 -11.44 -9.20
C LYS A 17 13.62 -11.33 -8.14
N LEU A 18 13.57 -10.29 -7.31
CA LEU A 18 14.50 -10.08 -6.21
C LEU A 18 14.12 -10.88 -4.95
N GLY A 19 13.04 -11.66 -5.01
CA GLY A 19 12.59 -12.44 -3.87
C GLY A 19 11.91 -11.61 -2.78
N GLN A 20 11.47 -10.41 -3.09
CA GLN A 20 10.81 -9.53 -2.13
C GLN A 20 9.40 -9.99 -1.86
N ARG A 21 9.02 -9.98 -0.58
CA ARG A 21 7.65 -10.21 -0.15
C ARG A 21 6.86 -8.93 -0.40
N GLN A 22 5.75 -9.06 -1.11
CA GLN A 22 4.95 -7.90 -1.53
C GLN A 22 3.59 -7.92 -0.87
N ILE A 23 3.18 -6.77 -0.32
CA ILE A 23 1.88 -6.61 0.29
C ILE A 23 1.29 -5.26 -0.09
N VAL A 24 -0.02 -5.23 -0.33
CA VAL A 24 -0.75 -3.99 -0.59
C VAL A 24 -1.58 -3.65 0.64
N ILE A 25 -1.47 -2.41 1.12
CA ILE A 25 -2.26 -1.87 2.22
C ILE A 25 -3.06 -0.71 1.66
N THR A 26 -4.38 -0.79 1.71
CA THR A 26 -5.23 0.16 1.03
C THR A 26 -6.47 0.53 1.84
N GLY A 27 -6.97 1.76 1.64
CA GLY A 27 -8.25 2.18 2.15
C GLY A 27 -9.44 1.77 1.28
N ALA A 28 -9.20 1.11 0.14
CA ALA A 28 -10.29 0.61 -0.71
C ALA A 28 -11.04 -0.52 -0.01
N LEU A 29 -12.27 -0.78 -0.48
CA LEU A 29 -13.05 -1.90 0.04
C LEU A 29 -12.59 -3.21 -0.59
N ASP A 30 -12.60 -4.28 0.20
CA ASP A 30 -12.07 -5.59 -0.19
C ASP A 30 -12.70 -6.11 -1.49
N PHE A 31 -14.03 -6.04 -1.61
CA PHE A 31 -14.71 -6.55 -2.81
C PHE A 31 -14.40 -5.75 -4.09
N THR A 32 -13.88 -4.52 -3.96
CA THR A 32 -13.50 -3.72 -5.14
C THR A 32 -12.08 -3.97 -5.59
N ILE A 33 -11.24 -4.54 -4.74
CA ILE A 33 -9.81 -4.67 -5.01
C ILE A 33 -9.36 -6.11 -5.30
N ASP A 34 -10.15 -7.12 -4.93
CA ASP A 34 -9.79 -8.53 -5.10
C ASP A 34 -9.35 -8.87 -6.51
N ARG A 35 -10.11 -8.44 -7.52
CA ARG A 35 -9.78 -8.71 -8.92
C ARG A 35 -8.51 -8.01 -9.36
N LEU A 36 -8.27 -6.79 -8.84
CA LEU A 36 -7.04 -6.06 -9.14
C LEU A 36 -5.83 -6.80 -8.57
N MET A 37 -5.94 -7.32 -7.36
CA MET A 37 -4.85 -8.08 -6.75
C MET A 37 -4.55 -9.36 -7.54
N ASP A 38 -5.57 -10.07 -7.98
CA ASP A 38 -5.40 -11.24 -8.83
C ASP A 38 -4.69 -10.87 -10.13
N TYR A 39 -5.12 -9.79 -10.77
CA TYR A 39 -4.51 -9.33 -12.02
C TYR A 39 -3.04 -8.96 -11.83
N LEU A 40 -2.71 -8.31 -10.72
CA LEU A 40 -1.33 -7.92 -10.41
C LEU A 40 -0.47 -9.07 -9.89
N GLY A 41 -1.08 -10.20 -9.56
CA GLY A 41 -0.35 -11.33 -8.99
C GLY A 41 0.11 -11.09 -7.56
N ILE A 42 -0.63 -10.30 -6.80
CA ILE A 42 -0.33 -10.01 -5.40
C ILE A 42 -1.25 -10.82 -4.51
N ASP A 43 -0.68 -11.68 -3.68
CA ASP A 43 -1.43 -12.61 -2.82
C ASP A 43 -1.73 -12.02 -1.45
N GLU A 44 -0.94 -11.06 -1.00
CA GLU A 44 -1.11 -10.47 0.33
C GLU A 44 -1.57 -9.03 0.22
N TYR A 45 -2.72 -8.73 0.84
CA TYR A 45 -3.21 -7.36 0.90
C TYR A 45 -4.11 -7.16 2.10
N LYS A 46 -4.17 -5.93 2.57
CA LYS A 46 -5.06 -5.49 3.65
C LYS A 46 -5.91 -4.34 3.14
N ALA A 47 -7.20 -4.54 3.10
CA ALA A 47 -8.18 -3.56 2.62
C ALA A 47 -9.24 -3.34 3.70
N ASN A 48 -10.09 -2.33 3.51
CA ASN A 48 -11.26 -2.15 4.34
C ASN A 48 -12.31 -3.20 4.00
N ARG A 49 -13.01 -3.67 5.02
CA ARG A 49 -14.03 -4.72 4.86
C ARG A 49 -15.41 -4.14 5.07
N MET A 50 -16.29 -4.35 4.10
CA MET A 50 -17.69 -3.97 4.21
C MET A 50 -18.46 -5.00 5.03
N GLU A 51 -19.32 -4.54 5.94
CA GLU A 51 -20.20 -5.44 6.69
C GLU A 51 -21.41 -5.82 5.84
N PHE A 52 -21.72 -7.11 5.84
CA PHE A 52 -22.92 -7.65 5.18
C PHE A 52 -23.76 -8.42 6.20
N VAL A 53 -25.06 -8.21 6.15
CA VAL A 53 -26.04 -8.96 6.96
C VAL A 53 -27.09 -9.50 6.01
N ASN A 54 -27.31 -10.82 6.03
CA ASN A 54 -28.27 -11.52 5.16
C ASN A 54 -28.05 -11.21 3.67
N GLY A 55 -26.79 -11.04 3.25
CA GLY A 55 -26.42 -10.77 1.87
C GLY A 55 -26.52 -9.31 1.44
N TYR A 56 -26.92 -8.41 2.35
CA TYR A 56 -27.03 -6.98 2.05
C TYR A 56 -26.00 -6.16 2.81
N SER A 57 -25.40 -5.18 2.13
CA SER A 57 -24.49 -4.25 2.75
C SER A 57 -25.21 -3.38 3.78
N THR A 58 -24.61 -3.23 4.97
CA THR A 58 -25.15 -2.35 6.02
C THR A 58 -24.66 -0.92 5.86
N GLY A 59 -23.71 -0.66 4.96
CA GLY A 59 -23.06 0.64 4.83
C GLY A 59 -21.96 0.88 5.86
N ARG A 60 -21.69 -0.10 6.72
CA ARG A 60 -20.65 0.01 7.75
C ARG A 60 -19.38 -0.70 7.32
N ILE A 61 -18.24 -0.13 7.71
CA ILE A 61 -16.94 -0.73 7.48
C ILE A 61 -16.51 -1.41 8.77
N LEU A 62 -16.11 -2.69 8.66
CA LEU A 62 -15.64 -3.46 9.82
C LEU A 62 -14.27 -2.93 10.29
N PRO A 63 -14.08 -2.73 11.61
CA PRO A 63 -12.78 -2.32 12.11
C PRO A 63 -11.74 -3.44 11.96
N PRO A 64 -10.44 -3.12 11.86
CA PRO A 64 -9.88 -1.77 11.87
C PRO A 64 -10.03 -1.09 10.50
N VAL A 65 -10.37 0.21 10.51
CA VAL A 65 -10.46 1.00 9.28
C VAL A 65 -9.06 1.38 8.82
N MET A 66 -8.72 1.01 7.57
CA MET A 66 -7.41 1.33 6.99
C MET A 66 -7.38 2.77 6.51
N ALA A 67 -6.63 3.60 7.21
CA ALA A 67 -6.39 5.00 6.89
C ALA A 67 -4.94 5.32 7.31
N SER A 68 -4.52 6.57 7.24
CA SER A 68 -3.13 6.98 7.46
C SER A 68 -2.42 6.31 8.64
N ALA A 69 -2.88 6.59 9.85
CA ALA A 69 -2.22 6.10 11.07
C ALA A 69 -2.44 4.60 11.28
N THR A 70 -3.62 4.09 10.93
CA THR A 70 -3.93 2.66 11.07
C THR A 70 -3.16 1.81 10.07
N LYS A 71 -2.87 2.31 8.88
CA LYS A 71 -1.99 1.61 7.94
C LYS A 71 -0.59 1.41 8.55
N ALA A 72 -0.03 2.46 9.13
CA ALA A 72 1.29 2.38 9.75
C ALA A 72 1.28 1.42 10.94
N LYS A 73 0.26 1.50 11.79
CA LYS A 73 0.11 0.60 12.94
C LYS A 73 0.00 -0.85 12.49
N TRP A 74 -0.85 -1.11 11.51
CA TRP A 74 -1.02 -2.46 10.97
C TRP A 74 0.29 -2.99 10.39
N MET A 75 1.02 -2.15 9.70
CA MET A 75 2.30 -2.54 9.07
C MET A 75 3.35 -2.89 10.12
N ARG A 76 3.43 -2.13 11.22
CA ARG A 76 4.35 -2.45 12.33
C ARG A 76 4.00 -3.80 12.95
N GLU A 77 2.73 -4.04 13.22
CA GLU A 77 2.27 -5.30 13.83
C GLU A 77 2.52 -6.48 12.89
N TYR A 78 2.26 -6.30 11.61
CA TYR A 78 2.53 -7.30 10.59
C TYR A 78 4.03 -7.64 10.52
N ALA A 79 4.87 -6.62 10.47
CA ALA A 79 6.32 -6.81 10.40
C ALA A 79 6.85 -7.55 11.64
N GLU A 80 6.36 -7.20 12.81
CA GLU A 80 6.74 -7.86 14.06
C GLU A 80 6.32 -9.33 14.06
N ARG A 81 5.08 -9.61 13.67
CA ARG A 81 4.53 -10.98 13.62
C ARG A 81 5.27 -11.85 12.61
N GLU A 82 5.63 -11.28 11.45
CA GLU A 82 6.24 -12.03 10.35
C GLU A 82 7.77 -11.96 10.33
N GLY A 83 8.38 -11.31 11.31
CA GLY A 83 9.83 -11.21 11.37
C GLY A 83 10.45 -10.34 10.27
N ILE A 84 9.72 -9.33 9.79
CA ILE A 84 10.17 -8.46 8.71
C ILE A 84 10.93 -7.25 9.29
N ASN A 85 12.11 -6.95 8.73
CA ASN A 85 12.90 -5.80 9.13
C ASN A 85 12.45 -4.56 8.33
N LEU A 86 11.72 -3.65 8.99
CA LEU A 86 11.22 -2.44 8.35
C LEU A 86 12.33 -1.51 7.87
N SER A 87 13.50 -1.52 8.52
CA SER A 87 14.62 -0.67 8.09
C SER A 87 15.19 -1.10 6.73
N GLU A 88 14.93 -2.34 6.32
CA GLU A 88 15.32 -2.87 5.01
C GLU A 88 14.16 -2.96 4.04
N SER A 89 13.00 -2.50 4.45
CA SER A 89 11.78 -2.59 3.65
C SER A 89 11.56 -1.34 2.81
N TYR A 90 10.87 -1.53 1.69
CA TYR A 90 10.46 -0.46 0.78
C TYR A 90 8.96 -0.23 0.94
N ALA A 91 8.54 1.02 0.95
CA ALA A 91 7.12 1.38 0.92
C ALA A 91 6.88 2.39 -0.18
N TYR A 92 5.82 2.20 -0.95
CA TYR A 92 5.49 3.00 -2.12
C TYR A 92 4.13 3.66 -1.93
N SER A 93 4.04 4.95 -2.20
CA SER A 93 2.76 5.67 -2.15
C SER A 93 2.80 6.91 -3.02
N ASP A 94 1.61 7.35 -3.44
CA ASP A 94 1.43 8.58 -4.21
C ASP A 94 0.81 9.72 -3.39
N SER A 95 0.44 9.47 -2.14
CA SER A 95 -0.32 10.41 -1.32
C SER A 95 0.40 10.78 -0.03
N ILE A 96 0.34 12.09 0.29
CA ILE A 96 0.85 12.59 1.58
C ILE A 96 0.12 11.95 2.77
N SER A 97 -1.10 11.46 2.57
CA SER A 97 -1.85 10.79 3.64
C SER A 97 -1.14 9.52 4.13
N ASP A 98 -0.26 8.94 3.34
CA ASP A 98 0.52 7.76 3.72
C ASP A 98 1.88 8.11 4.37
N LEU A 99 2.08 9.37 4.74
CA LEU A 99 3.32 9.78 5.41
C LEU A 99 3.65 8.94 6.64
N PRO A 100 2.70 8.59 7.53
CA PRO A 100 3.02 7.72 8.66
C PRO A 100 3.60 6.37 8.24
N MET A 101 3.05 5.75 7.19
CA MET A 101 3.52 4.47 6.67
C MET A 101 4.91 4.60 6.03
N LEU A 102 5.12 5.66 5.26
CA LEU A 102 6.41 5.90 4.60
C LEU A 102 7.52 6.22 5.60
N SER A 103 7.15 6.77 6.76
CA SER A 103 8.11 7.20 7.78
C SER A 103 8.68 6.06 8.62
N ILE A 104 8.10 4.86 8.57
CA ILE A 104 8.55 3.74 9.40
C ILE A 104 9.38 2.72 8.65
N VAL A 105 9.64 2.92 7.36
CA VAL A 105 10.48 2.02 6.56
C VAL A 105 11.82 2.68 6.25
N GLY A 106 12.82 1.85 5.95
CA GLY A 106 14.14 2.34 5.58
C GLY A 106 14.21 2.92 4.17
N HIS A 107 13.31 2.51 3.28
CA HIS A 107 13.33 2.92 1.87
C HIS A 107 11.96 3.41 1.40
N PRO A 108 11.51 4.59 1.85
CA PRO A 108 10.26 5.16 1.35
C PRO A 108 10.43 5.66 -0.09
N VAL A 109 9.42 5.41 -0.92
CA VAL A 109 9.44 5.80 -2.34
C VAL A 109 8.13 6.51 -2.67
N ALA A 110 8.23 7.73 -3.17
CA ALA A 110 7.07 8.48 -3.66
C ALA A 110 6.86 8.15 -5.14
N VAL A 111 5.67 7.67 -5.48
CA VAL A 111 5.33 7.25 -6.84
C VAL A 111 4.29 8.19 -7.40
N ASN A 112 4.60 8.88 -8.49
CA ASN A 112 3.70 9.89 -9.08
C ASN A 112 3.04 10.74 -7.99
N PRO A 113 3.83 11.32 -7.07
CA PRO A 113 3.31 11.88 -5.83
C PRO A 113 2.45 13.12 -6.04
N ASP A 114 1.48 13.32 -5.11
CA ASP A 114 0.83 14.61 -5.02
C ASP A 114 1.87 15.68 -4.64
N PHE A 115 1.48 16.94 -4.72
CA PHE A 115 2.41 18.05 -4.51
C PHE A 115 3.06 18.03 -3.13
N ARG A 116 2.26 17.77 -2.09
CA ARG A 116 2.75 17.76 -0.71
C ARG A 116 3.71 16.62 -0.45
N LEU A 117 3.41 15.44 -0.97
CA LEU A 117 4.31 14.29 -0.86
C LEU A 117 5.59 14.52 -1.63
N LYS A 118 5.50 15.13 -2.82
CA LYS A 118 6.69 15.43 -3.61
C LYS A 118 7.63 16.37 -2.85
N GLN A 119 7.08 17.41 -2.21
CA GLN A 119 7.89 18.32 -1.42
C GLN A 119 8.56 17.63 -0.24
N THR A 120 7.81 16.76 0.46
CA THR A 120 8.34 15.99 1.57
C THR A 120 9.46 15.06 1.12
N ALA A 121 9.27 14.36 0.01
CA ALA A 121 10.27 13.46 -0.55
C ALA A 121 11.56 14.22 -0.92
N ILE A 122 11.45 15.38 -1.55
CA ILE A 122 12.61 16.20 -1.88
C ILE A 122 13.33 16.64 -0.60
N GLN A 123 12.57 17.08 0.40
CA GLN A 123 13.09 17.58 1.66
C GLN A 123 13.86 16.51 2.44
N HIS A 124 13.40 15.27 2.37
CA HIS A 124 14.00 14.14 3.09
C HIS A 124 14.88 13.26 2.22
N ASP A 125 15.10 13.65 0.99
CA ASP A 125 15.92 12.92 0.01
C ASP A 125 15.39 11.49 -0.24
N TRP A 126 14.08 11.35 -0.29
CA TRP A 126 13.45 10.08 -0.64
C TRP A 126 13.42 9.88 -2.16
N ALA A 127 13.42 8.62 -2.59
CA ALA A 127 13.30 8.30 -4.00
C ALA A 127 11.93 8.72 -4.54
N ILE A 128 11.91 9.21 -5.78
CA ILE A 128 10.68 9.59 -6.48
C ILE A 128 10.67 8.85 -7.80
N LEU A 129 9.57 8.12 -8.06
CA LEU A 129 9.39 7.38 -9.31
C LEU A 129 8.22 7.95 -10.11
N ASP A 130 8.38 7.95 -11.43
CA ASP A 130 7.30 8.24 -12.37
C ASP A 130 7.00 6.95 -13.14
N LEU A 131 5.81 6.38 -12.90
CA LEU A 131 5.37 5.13 -13.54
C LEU A 131 4.41 5.37 -14.71
N ARG A 132 4.12 6.65 -15.00
CA ARG A 132 3.19 7.01 -16.08
C ARG A 132 3.78 6.77 -17.45
#